data_cceadfded32430a26a894beb1d4c385d
#
_entry.id   cceadfded32430a26a894beb1d4c385d
#
_cell.length_a   1.000
_cell.length_b   1.000
_cell.length_c   1.000
_cell.angle_alpha   90.00
_cell.angle_beta   90.00
_cell.angle_gamma   90.00
#
_symmetry.space_group_name_H-M   'P 1'
#
loop_
_entity.id
_entity.type
_entity.pdbx_description
1 polymer ?
#
loop_
_entity_poly.entity_id
_entity_poly.type
_entity_poly.pdbx_seq_one_letter_code
_entity_poly.pdbx_strand_id
1 'polypeptide(L)'
;NPDVTILYDSIRWEEKALLEAGKKKDINIQMVDCKKLALDLEKKPEDYGVVIQRCVSYYRNLHSTAALEGLGVKVINCLNTGVFAGNKLFTHMLLKKLGVPTPDATVAFSKDAALEALETGGYPRVIKPTVGSWGRLISKLNDKDSAEGIIESRETMYPIYQIHYLEEFVKRPPRDIRAIMVGDKIVAAIYRKSEHWKTNMALGGTAEPCKVTQEMEE
;
A
#
# COMPACT_ATOMS: atom_id res chain seq x y z
N ASN A 1 -5.44 -31.67 -0.94
CA ASN A 1 -4.62 -30.49 -0.65
C ASN A 1 -5.06 -29.34 -1.52
N PRO A 2 -5.07 -28.08 -1.06
CA PRO A 2 -5.39 -26.95 -1.92
C PRO A 2 -4.26 -26.66 -2.91
N ASP A 3 -4.62 -26.18 -4.10
CA ASP A 3 -3.65 -25.61 -5.04
C ASP A 3 -3.23 -24.22 -4.59
N VAL A 4 -4.21 -23.46 -4.07
CA VAL A 4 -4.06 -22.08 -3.63
C VAL A 4 -4.80 -21.85 -2.32
N THR A 5 -4.19 -21.12 -1.41
CA THR A 5 -4.84 -20.61 -0.21
C THR A 5 -4.94 -19.07 -0.28
N ILE A 6 -6.14 -18.54 -0.09
CA ILE A 6 -6.34 -17.11 0.11
C ILE A 6 -6.30 -16.84 1.60
N LEU A 7 -5.23 -16.18 2.07
CA LEU A 7 -5.07 -15.77 3.47
C LEU A 7 -5.62 -14.35 3.64
N TYR A 8 -6.68 -14.21 4.42
CA TYR A 8 -7.38 -12.94 4.62
C TYR A 8 -7.63 -12.64 6.11
N ASP A 9 -7.91 -11.39 6.43
CA ASP A 9 -8.43 -10.97 7.74
C ASP A 9 -9.77 -10.22 7.63
N SER A 10 -10.20 -9.95 6.39
CA SER A 10 -11.48 -9.36 6.06
C SER A 10 -11.89 -9.83 4.66
N ILE A 11 -13.13 -10.29 4.51
CA ILE A 11 -13.66 -10.71 3.21
C ILE A 11 -14.31 -9.51 2.54
N ARG A 12 -13.78 -9.13 1.38
CA ARG A 12 -14.31 -8.08 0.52
C ARG A 12 -14.70 -8.70 -0.81
N TRP A 13 -15.08 -7.89 -1.79
CA TRP A 13 -15.43 -8.42 -3.10
C TRP A 13 -14.22 -9.04 -3.82
N GLU A 14 -13.02 -8.54 -3.61
CA GLU A 14 -11.81 -9.05 -4.26
C GLU A 14 -11.51 -10.50 -3.86
N GLU A 15 -11.65 -10.85 -2.58
CA GLU A 15 -11.45 -12.21 -2.11
C GLU A 15 -12.51 -13.18 -2.69
N LYS A 16 -13.76 -12.70 -2.81
CA LYS A 16 -14.84 -13.47 -3.46
C LYS A 16 -14.59 -13.65 -4.96
N ALA A 17 -14.13 -12.60 -5.65
CA ALA A 17 -13.81 -12.65 -7.06
C ALA A 17 -12.65 -13.61 -7.37
N LEU A 18 -11.63 -13.67 -6.52
CA LEU A 18 -10.54 -14.64 -6.63
C LEU A 18 -11.05 -16.08 -6.49
N LEU A 19 -11.93 -16.32 -5.51
CA LEU A 19 -12.54 -17.64 -5.31
C LEU A 19 -13.36 -18.07 -6.54
N GLU A 20 -14.18 -17.16 -7.08
CA GLU A 20 -14.97 -17.46 -8.30
C GLU A 20 -14.08 -17.66 -9.55
N ALA A 21 -12.99 -16.90 -9.66
CA ALA A 21 -12.02 -17.08 -10.74
C ALA A 21 -11.33 -18.46 -10.65
N GLY A 22 -11.02 -18.93 -9.45
CA GLY A 22 -10.47 -20.25 -9.21
C GLY A 22 -11.44 -21.34 -9.64
N LYS A 23 -12.71 -21.26 -9.22
CA LYS A 23 -13.75 -22.21 -9.65
C LYS A 23 -13.87 -22.33 -11.17
N LYS A 24 -13.81 -21.21 -11.88
CA LYS A 24 -13.86 -21.18 -13.36
C LYS A 24 -12.65 -21.81 -14.04
N LYS A 25 -11.57 -22.01 -13.31
CA LYS A 25 -10.30 -22.57 -13.79
C LYS A 25 -9.97 -23.93 -13.20
N ASP A 26 -10.92 -24.54 -12.48
CA ASP A 26 -10.76 -25.81 -11.77
C ASP A 26 -9.57 -25.82 -10.80
N ILE A 27 -9.27 -24.64 -10.20
CA ILE A 27 -8.26 -24.49 -9.16
C ILE A 27 -8.92 -24.70 -7.80
N ASN A 28 -8.38 -25.63 -7.01
CA ASN A 28 -8.84 -25.87 -5.64
C ASN A 28 -8.35 -24.79 -4.70
N ILE A 29 -9.24 -23.85 -4.33
CA ILE A 29 -8.93 -22.72 -3.47
C ILE A 29 -9.47 -22.94 -2.06
N GLN A 30 -8.57 -22.85 -1.08
CA GLN A 30 -8.88 -22.77 0.34
C GLN A 30 -8.94 -21.30 0.80
N MET A 31 -9.88 -20.97 1.70
CA MET A 31 -9.99 -19.67 2.35
C MET A 31 -9.58 -19.79 3.81
N VAL A 32 -8.56 -19.05 4.24
CA VAL A 32 -8.05 -19.07 5.62
C VAL A 32 -8.15 -17.70 6.26
N ASP A 33 -8.89 -17.61 7.37
CA ASP A 33 -8.93 -16.38 8.18
C ASP A 33 -7.68 -16.28 9.06
N CYS A 34 -6.82 -15.32 8.74
CA CYS A 34 -5.59 -15.06 9.48
C CYS A 34 -5.81 -14.83 10.98
N LYS A 35 -6.97 -14.32 11.38
CA LYS A 35 -7.31 -14.09 12.80
C LYS A 35 -7.58 -15.39 13.58
N LYS A 36 -7.78 -16.49 12.87
CA LYS A 36 -8.00 -17.83 13.44
C LYS A 36 -6.78 -18.74 13.26
N LEU A 37 -5.76 -18.25 12.56
CA LEU A 37 -4.55 -18.99 12.26
C LEU A 37 -3.60 -18.94 13.45
N ALA A 38 -3.14 -20.11 13.89
CA ALA A 38 -2.01 -20.28 14.79
C ALA A 38 -1.00 -21.21 14.12
N LEU A 39 0.23 -20.76 13.98
CA LEU A 39 1.32 -21.50 13.37
C LEU A 39 2.31 -21.94 14.46
N ASP A 40 2.57 -23.23 14.56
CA ASP A 40 3.69 -23.76 15.36
C ASP A 40 4.96 -23.62 14.52
N LEU A 41 5.87 -22.75 14.94
CA LEU A 41 7.07 -22.42 14.18
C LEU A 41 8.12 -23.54 14.18
N GLU A 42 7.94 -24.54 15.05
CA GLU A 42 8.86 -25.69 15.16
C GLU A 42 8.37 -26.90 14.35
N LYS A 43 7.19 -26.82 13.76
CA LYS A 43 6.59 -27.91 13.01
C LYS A 43 6.37 -27.56 11.55
N LYS A 44 6.45 -28.59 10.69
CA LYS A 44 6.03 -28.43 9.32
C LYS A 44 4.55 -27.99 9.29
N PRO A 45 4.20 -26.93 8.56
CA PRO A 45 2.84 -26.46 8.49
C PRO A 45 1.96 -27.44 7.70
N GLU A 46 0.64 -27.26 7.82
CA GLU A 46 -0.31 -27.87 6.90
C GLU A 46 0.02 -27.47 5.46
N ASP A 47 -0.50 -28.24 4.51
CA ASP A 47 -0.32 -27.91 3.09
C ASP A 47 -1.29 -26.80 2.71
N TYR A 48 -0.71 -25.64 2.38
CA TYR A 48 -1.44 -24.45 1.94
C TYR A 48 -1.39 -24.25 0.41
N GLY A 49 -0.68 -25.12 -0.32
CA GLY A 49 -0.36 -24.81 -1.72
C GLY A 49 0.39 -23.49 -1.87
N VAL A 50 0.00 -22.65 -2.82
CA VAL A 50 0.52 -21.29 -2.94
C VAL A 50 -0.41 -20.33 -2.18
N VAL A 51 0.14 -19.57 -1.23
CA VAL A 51 -0.66 -18.61 -0.46
C VAL A 51 -0.74 -17.27 -1.19
N ILE A 52 -1.96 -16.79 -1.44
CA ILE A 52 -2.21 -15.41 -1.87
C ILE A 52 -2.50 -14.57 -0.62
N GLN A 53 -1.60 -13.66 -0.28
CA GLN A 53 -1.71 -12.80 0.88
C GLN A 53 -2.71 -11.67 0.62
N ARG A 54 -3.81 -11.64 1.38
CA ARG A 54 -4.92 -10.68 1.22
C ARG A 54 -5.32 -9.98 2.52
N CYS A 55 -4.51 -10.07 3.58
CA CYS A 55 -4.80 -9.34 4.81
C CYS A 55 -4.78 -7.83 4.57
N VAL A 56 -5.79 -7.14 5.07
CA VAL A 56 -5.92 -5.68 5.04
C VAL A 56 -4.99 -5.04 6.06
N SER A 57 -4.85 -5.67 7.25
CA SER A 57 -3.93 -5.22 8.27
C SER A 57 -2.48 -5.39 7.82
N TYR A 58 -1.73 -4.28 7.76
CA TYR A 58 -0.32 -4.28 7.41
C TYR A 58 0.51 -5.23 8.28
N TYR A 59 0.30 -5.20 9.59
CA TYR A 59 1.07 -6.04 10.51
C TYR A 59 0.69 -7.52 10.42
N ARG A 60 -0.59 -7.86 10.28
CA ARG A 60 -1.00 -9.26 10.03
C ARG A 60 -0.43 -9.76 8.71
N ASN A 61 -0.46 -8.94 7.68
CA ASN A 61 0.16 -9.25 6.39
C ASN A 61 1.63 -9.61 6.55
N LEU A 62 2.45 -8.74 7.13
CA LEU A 62 3.88 -8.96 7.28
C LEU A 62 4.20 -10.18 8.14
N HIS A 63 3.57 -10.28 9.33
CA HIS A 63 3.94 -11.33 10.29
C HIS A 63 3.46 -12.71 9.83
N SER A 64 2.27 -12.83 9.26
CA SER A 64 1.80 -14.10 8.72
C SER A 64 2.59 -14.54 7.49
N THR A 65 3.00 -13.59 6.64
CA THR A 65 3.86 -13.88 5.49
C THR A 65 5.24 -14.34 5.96
N ALA A 66 5.86 -13.64 6.92
CA ALA A 66 7.16 -14.02 7.47
C ALA A 66 7.14 -15.43 8.08
N ALA A 67 6.10 -15.74 8.86
CA ALA A 67 5.95 -17.06 9.47
C ALA A 67 5.77 -18.16 8.42
N LEU A 68 4.88 -17.96 7.43
CA LEU A 68 4.64 -18.94 6.38
C LEU A 68 5.87 -19.16 5.50
N GLU A 69 6.55 -18.09 5.05
CA GLU A 69 7.79 -18.20 4.27
C GLU A 69 8.91 -18.86 5.08
N GLY A 70 9.05 -18.53 6.37
CA GLY A 70 10.00 -19.18 7.28
C GLY A 70 9.76 -20.69 7.43
N LEU A 71 8.51 -21.11 7.32
CA LEU A 71 8.11 -22.53 7.32
C LEU A 71 8.16 -23.18 5.92
N GLY A 72 8.68 -22.48 4.90
CA GLY A 72 8.84 -22.99 3.53
C GLY A 72 7.60 -22.90 2.66
N VAL A 73 6.57 -22.17 3.07
CA VAL A 73 5.36 -21.95 2.25
C VAL A 73 5.58 -20.81 1.26
N LYS A 74 5.21 -21.00 0.01
CA LYS A 74 5.29 -19.95 -1.01
C LYS A 74 4.14 -18.96 -0.84
N VAL A 75 4.48 -17.68 -0.63
CA VAL A 75 3.50 -16.60 -0.45
C VAL A 75 3.62 -15.56 -1.57
N ILE A 76 2.49 -15.12 -2.10
CA ILE A 76 2.34 -14.04 -3.09
C ILE A 76 1.43 -12.94 -2.48
N ASN A 77 1.90 -11.69 -2.33
CA ASN A 77 3.28 -11.26 -2.56
C ASN A 77 4.16 -11.64 -1.36
N CYS A 78 5.46 -11.79 -1.61
CA CYS A 78 6.43 -12.18 -0.58
C CYS A 78 6.64 -11.09 0.48
N LEU A 79 7.31 -11.46 1.59
CA LEU A 79 7.57 -10.56 2.71
C LEU A 79 8.27 -9.26 2.27
N ASN A 80 9.31 -9.36 1.43
CA ASN A 80 10.03 -8.17 0.95
C ASN A 80 9.10 -7.21 0.20
N THR A 81 8.21 -7.71 -0.64
CA THR A 81 7.20 -6.89 -1.31
C THR A 81 6.27 -6.23 -0.30
N GLY A 82 5.81 -6.96 0.71
CA GLY A 82 4.98 -6.41 1.79
C GLY A 82 5.66 -5.28 2.54
N VAL A 83 6.95 -5.44 2.89
CA VAL A 83 7.76 -4.44 3.58
C VAL A 83 7.91 -3.17 2.73
N PHE A 84 8.35 -3.31 1.49
CA PHE A 84 8.63 -2.14 0.64
C PHE A 84 7.34 -1.47 0.16
N ALA A 85 6.40 -2.21 -0.41
CA ALA A 85 5.16 -1.64 -0.95
C ALA A 85 4.19 -1.14 0.14
N GLY A 86 4.28 -1.66 1.35
CA GLY A 86 3.45 -1.25 2.48
C GLY A 86 3.91 0.03 3.19
N ASN A 87 5.13 0.51 2.94
CA ASN A 87 5.72 1.70 3.55
C ASN A 87 6.13 2.70 2.47
N LYS A 88 5.55 3.92 2.49
CA LYS A 88 5.78 4.94 1.47
C LYS A 88 7.22 5.43 1.41
N LEU A 89 7.88 5.55 2.56
CA LEU A 89 9.30 5.93 2.60
C LEU A 89 10.17 4.84 1.95
N PHE A 90 9.91 3.58 2.27
CA PHE A 90 10.69 2.47 1.71
C PHE A 90 10.45 2.33 0.21
N THR A 91 9.19 2.45 -0.24
CA THR A 91 8.86 2.50 -1.67
C THR A 91 9.58 3.64 -2.37
N HIS A 92 9.53 4.86 -1.82
CA HIS A 92 10.19 6.04 -2.38
C HIS A 92 11.70 5.82 -2.56
N MET A 93 12.38 5.32 -1.51
CA MET A 93 13.82 5.08 -1.57
C MET A 93 14.19 3.99 -2.59
N LEU A 94 13.33 2.96 -2.73
CA LEU A 94 13.54 1.92 -3.74
C LEU A 94 13.35 2.46 -5.15
N LEU A 95 12.29 3.21 -5.42
CA LEU A 95 12.03 3.84 -6.72
C LEU A 95 13.17 4.79 -7.09
N LYS A 96 13.61 5.63 -6.16
CA LYS A 96 14.74 6.53 -6.39
C LYS A 96 16.03 5.78 -6.72
N LYS A 97 16.32 4.68 -6.01
CA LYS A 97 17.48 3.83 -6.28
C LYS A 97 17.43 3.21 -7.68
N LEU A 98 16.24 2.90 -8.16
CA LEU A 98 16.00 2.30 -9.49
C LEU A 98 15.88 3.36 -10.60
N GLY A 99 16.00 4.66 -10.29
CA GLY A 99 15.84 5.74 -11.27
C GLY A 99 14.41 5.96 -11.75
N VAL A 100 13.40 5.40 -11.04
CA VAL A 100 11.99 5.59 -11.37
C VAL A 100 11.54 6.97 -10.89
N PRO A 101 10.94 7.81 -11.74
CA PRO A 101 10.46 9.13 -11.35
C PRO A 101 9.45 9.05 -10.18
N THR A 102 9.67 9.86 -9.17
CA THR A 102 8.81 9.99 -7.98
C THR A 102 8.84 11.44 -7.50
N PRO A 103 7.75 11.97 -6.93
CA PRO A 103 7.75 13.32 -6.38
C PRO A 103 8.84 13.50 -5.32
N ASP A 104 9.43 14.67 -5.24
CA ASP A 104 10.43 14.96 -4.20
C ASP A 104 9.83 14.82 -2.81
N ALA A 105 10.60 14.22 -1.90
CA ALA A 105 10.16 14.03 -0.54
C ALA A 105 11.27 14.25 0.47
N THR A 106 10.87 14.69 1.66
CA THR A 106 11.69 14.83 2.85
C THR A 106 11.09 14.01 3.97
N VAL A 107 11.91 13.35 4.76
CA VAL A 107 11.48 12.68 5.99
C VAL A 107 12.10 13.38 7.19
N ALA A 108 11.28 13.66 8.21
CA ALA A 108 11.71 14.23 9.47
C ALA A 108 11.23 13.36 10.64
N PHE A 109 11.99 13.34 11.72
CA PHE A 109 11.80 12.45 12.85
C PHE A 109 11.41 13.18 14.14
N SER A 110 11.11 14.49 14.01
CA SER A 110 10.58 15.32 15.09
C SER A 110 9.74 16.46 14.51
N LYS A 111 8.90 17.08 15.34
CA LYS A 111 8.12 18.27 14.98
C LYS A 111 9.01 19.40 14.47
N ASP A 112 10.08 19.73 15.21
CA ASP A 112 10.95 20.85 14.87
C ASP A 112 11.66 20.64 13.54
N ALA A 113 12.21 19.45 13.30
CA ALA A 113 12.85 19.11 12.04
C ALA A 113 11.86 19.12 10.86
N ALA A 114 10.61 18.72 11.08
CA ALA A 114 9.58 18.76 10.04
C ALA A 114 9.20 20.20 9.68
N LEU A 115 9.04 21.08 10.68
CA LEU A 115 8.74 22.49 10.45
C LEU A 115 9.90 23.22 9.76
N GLU A 116 11.14 22.97 10.16
CA GLU A 116 12.33 23.52 9.51
C GLU A 116 12.43 23.06 8.04
N ALA A 117 12.17 21.80 7.77
CA ALA A 117 12.16 21.27 6.41
C ALA A 117 11.07 21.91 5.53
N LEU A 118 9.92 22.25 6.11
CA LEU A 118 8.83 22.93 5.40
C LEU A 118 9.15 24.40 5.14
N GLU A 119 9.75 25.10 6.08
CA GLU A 119 10.21 26.47 5.89
C GLU A 119 11.26 26.56 4.77
N THR A 120 12.18 25.61 4.71
CA THR A 120 13.23 25.55 3.68
C THR A 120 12.68 25.11 2.32
N GLY A 121 11.82 24.09 2.32
CA GLY A 121 11.31 23.46 1.10
C GLY A 121 10.08 24.16 0.51
N GLY A 122 9.46 25.07 1.24
CA GLY A 122 8.28 25.84 0.84
C GLY A 122 6.97 25.03 0.84
N TYR A 123 5.89 25.75 0.56
CA TYR A 123 4.52 25.25 0.52
C TYR A 123 3.93 25.38 -0.90
N PRO A 124 2.91 24.58 -1.28
CA PRO A 124 2.29 23.52 -0.49
C PRO A 124 3.11 22.23 -0.51
N ARG A 125 2.98 21.43 0.56
CA ARG A 125 3.51 20.07 0.67
C ARG A 125 2.38 19.10 1.06
N VAL A 126 2.61 17.81 0.88
CA VAL A 126 1.68 16.76 1.29
C VAL A 126 2.33 15.92 2.37
N ILE A 127 1.73 15.91 3.57
CA ILE A 127 2.15 15.00 4.62
C ILE A 127 1.37 13.70 4.54
N LYS A 128 2.07 12.57 4.59
CA LYS A 128 1.49 11.23 4.50
C LYS A 128 2.00 10.38 5.66
N PRO A 129 1.18 9.48 6.24
CA PRO A 129 1.73 8.45 7.11
C PRO A 129 2.61 7.51 6.26
N THR A 130 3.73 7.07 6.79
CA THR A 130 4.61 6.12 6.08
C THR A 130 3.87 4.81 5.81
N VAL A 131 3.08 4.33 6.76
CA VAL A 131 2.18 3.18 6.64
C VAL A 131 0.73 3.65 6.72
N GLY A 132 -0.09 3.24 5.77
CA GLY A 132 -1.51 3.58 5.70
C GLY A 132 -2.04 3.55 4.28
N SER A 133 -3.37 3.40 4.15
CA SER A 133 -4.06 3.23 2.88
C SER A 133 -5.32 4.11 2.79
N TRP A 134 -5.97 4.08 1.63
CA TRP A 134 -7.24 4.75 1.34
C TRP A 134 -7.24 6.29 1.51
N GLY A 135 -6.08 6.93 1.43
CA GLY A 135 -5.97 8.39 1.59
C GLY A 135 -6.18 8.91 3.02
N ARG A 136 -6.26 8.01 4.01
CA ARG A 136 -6.42 8.39 5.42
C ARG A 136 -5.14 9.04 5.94
N LEU A 137 -5.31 10.06 6.81
CA LEU A 137 -4.21 10.81 7.41
C LEU A 137 -3.24 11.44 6.40
N ILE A 138 -3.70 11.65 5.16
CA ILE A 138 -2.98 12.44 4.16
C ILE A 138 -3.54 13.85 4.16
N SER A 139 -2.68 14.84 4.32
CA SER A 139 -3.08 16.24 4.37
C SER A 139 -2.21 17.09 3.47
N LYS A 140 -2.79 18.13 2.87
CA LYS A 140 -2.08 19.17 2.17
C LYS A 140 -1.76 20.27 3.17
N LEU A 141 -0.49 20.61 3.29
CA LEU A 141 0.02 21.68 4.11
C LEU A 141 0.16 22.89 3.19
N ASN A 142 -0.75 23.86 3.32
CA ASN A 142 -0.78 25.01 2.43
C ASN A 142 0.14 26.16 2.92
N ASP A 143 0.39 26.19 4.22
CA ASP A 143 1.11 27.23 4.92
C ASP A 143 1.64 26.71 6.27
N LYS A 144 2.36 27.56 6.99
CA LYS A 144 2.95 27.25 8.29
C LYS A 144 1.87 26.87 9.32
N ASP A 145 0.79 27.60 9.39
CA ASP A 145 -0.27 27.43 10.39
C ASP A 145 -0.93 26.04 10.25
N SER A 146 -1.28 25.66 9.01
CA SER A 146 -1.81 24.32 8.71
C SER A 146 -0.79 23.20 8.99
N ALA A 147 0.49 23.46 8.78
CA ALA A 147 1.56 22.52 9.06
C ALA A 147 1.74 22.29 10.56
N GLU A 148 1.83 23.35 11.35
CA GLU A 148 2.00 23.28 12.82
C GLU A 148 0.86 22.47 13.45
N GLY A 149 -0.39 22.78 13.15
CA GLY A 149 -1.54 22.08 13.72
C GLY A 149 -1.59 20.60 13.36
N ILE A 150 -1.26 20.25 12.12
CA ILE A 150 -1.28 18.84 11.67
C ILE A 150 -0.11 18.05 12.26
N ILE A 151 1.09 18.62 12.30
CA ILE A 151 2.28 17.95 12.85
C ILE A 151 2.11 17.77 14.36
N GLU A 152 1.65 18.80 15.08
CA GLU A 152 1.37 18.71 16.51
C GLU A 152 0.35 17.61 16.86
N SER A 153 -0.72 17.50 16.07
CA SER A 153 -1.69 16.41 16.23
C SER A 153 -1.06 15.04 16.08
N ARG A 154 -0.07 14.89 15.21
CA ARG A 154 0.63 13.60 14.98
C ARG A 154 1.55 13.21 16.12
N GLU A 155 2.13 14.18 16.83
CA GLU A 155 2.97 13.90 17.99
C GLU A 155 2.19 13.23 19.15
N THR A 156 0.87 13.34 19.16
CA THR A 156 0.00 12.66 20.14
C THR A 156 -0.45 11.27 19.70
N MET A 157 -0.10 10.86 18.47
CA MET A 157 -0.48 9.57 17.90
C MET A 157 0.59 8.49 18.17
N TYR A 158 0.33 7.28 17.68
CA TYR A 158 1.32 6.18 17.73
C TYR A 158 2.64 6.59 17.06
N PRO A 159 3.79 6.09 17.51
CA PRO A 159 5.13 6.49 17.05
C PRO A 159 5.31 6.44 15.53
N ILE A 160 4.63 5.55 14.81
CA ILE A 160 4.71 5.50 13.34
C ILE A 160 4.20 6.79 12.66
N TYR A 161 3.31 7.54 13.31
CA TYR A 161 2.78 8.80 12.79
C TYR A 161 3.66 10.01 13.13
N GLN A 162 4.63 9.84 14.03
CA GLN A 162 5.66 10.84 14.36
C GLN A 162 6.84 10.79 13.37
N ILE A 163 6.80 9.89 12.40
CA ILE A 163 7.66 9.92 11.22
C ILE A 163 6.97 10.78 10.16
N HIS A 164 7.47 11.99 9.96
CA HIS A 164 6.86 12.98 9.09
C HIS A 164 7.41 12.83 7.66
N TYR A 165 6.65 12.14 6.80
CA TYR A 165 6.96 12.00 5.39
C TYR A 165 6.25 13.13 4.62
N LEU A 166 7.04 14.07 4.12
CA LEU A 166 6.63 15.30 3.46
C LEU A 166 6.97 15.21 1.98
N GLU A 167 5.95 15.20 1.12
CA GLU A 167 6.11 15.03 -0.32
C GLU A 167 5.72 16.32 -1.05
N GLU A 168 6.33 16.56 -2.19
CA GLU A 168 5.94 17.64 -3.09
C GLU A 168 4.47 17.53 -3.47
N PHE A 169 3.77 18.66 -3.49
CA PHE A 169 2.41 18.69 -4.06
C PHE A 169 2.48 18.79 -5.58
N VAL A 170 2.33 17.65 -6.26
CA VAL A 170 2.31 17.60 -7.71
C VAL A 170 1.00 18.19 -8.23
N LYS A 171 1.08 19.32 -8.93
CA LYS A 171 -0.06 19.93 -9.61
C LYS A 171 -0.41 19.12 -10.84
N ARG A 172 -1.57 18.49 -10.85
CA ARG A 172 -2.04 17.60 -11.91
C ARG A 172 -3.55 17.76 -12.11
N PRO A 173 -4.12 17.30 -13.22
CA PRO A 173 -5.57 17.15 -13.35
C PRO A 173 -6.11 16.27 -12.19
N PRO A 174 -7.38 16.44 -11.77
CA PRO A 174 -7.94 15.71 -10.62
C PRO A 174 -8.20 14.24 -10.97
N ARG A 175 -7.18 13.58 -11.49
CA ARG A 175 -7.16 12.15 -11.83
C ARG A 175 -5.75 11.57 -11.63
N ASP A 176 -5.69 10.28 -11.43
CA ASP A 176 -4.48 9.47 -11.55
C ASP A 176 -4.76 8.18 -12.32
N ILE A 177 -3.70 7.48 -12.67
CA ILE A 177 -3.77 6.17 -13.32
C ILE A 177 -3.43 5.10 -12.27
N ARG A 178 -4.26 4.07 -12.19
CA ARG A 178 -3.95 2.86 -11.46
C ARG A 178 -3.76 1.72 -12.45
N ALA A 179 -2.53 1.29 -12.62
CA ALA A 179 -2.19 0.08 -13.36
C ALA A 179 -2.06 -1.11 -12.41
N ILE A 180 -2.57 -2.27 -12.81
CA ILE A 180 -2.47 -3.53 -12.08
C ILE A 180 -1.60 -4.45 -12.89
N MET A 181 -0.49 -4.88 -12.29
CA MET A 181 0.46 -5.80 -12.92
C MET A 181 0.35 -7.19 -12.30
N VAL A 182 0.50 -8.20 -13.16
CA VAL A 182 0.66 -9.60 -12.76
C VAL A 182 1.82 -10.18 -13.56
N GLY A 183 2.87 -10.58 -12.88
CA GLY A 183 4.14 -10.88 -13.52
C GLY A 183 4.74 -9.62 -14.15
N ASP A 184 5.02 -9.69 -15.44
CA ASP A 184 5.61 -8.65 -16.29
C ASP A 184 4.58 -7.89 -17.15
N LYS A 185 3.27 -8.10 -16.91
CA LYS A 185 2.20 -7.54 -17.76
C LYS A 185 1.24 -6.67 -16.97
N ILE A 186 0.85 -5.54 -17.55
CA ILE A 186 -0.28 -4.75 -17.09
C ILE A 186 -1.58 -5.43 -17.54
N VAL A 187 -2.29 -6.04 -16.60
CA VAL A 187 -3.55 -6.77 -16.86
C VAL A 187 -4.78 -5.88 -16.85
N ALA A 188 -4.70 -4.72 -16.20
CA ALA A 188 -5.78 -3.73 -16.17
C ALA A 188 -5.21 -2.36 -15.81
N ALA A 189 -5.83 -1.30 -16.35
CA ALA A 189 -5.57 0.08 -15.93
C ALA A 189 -6.87 0.89 -15.90
N ILE A 190 -6.96 1.78 -14.92
CA ILE A 190 -8.09 2.70 -14.76
C ILE A 190 -7.61 4.12 -14.48
N TYR A 191 -8.34 5.11 -14.96
CA TYR A 191 -8.30 6.45 -14.41
C TYR A 191 -9.13 6.48 -13.13
N ARG A 192 -8.54 7.01 -12.05
CA ARG A 192 -9.32 7.39 -10.86
C ARG A 192 -9.50 8.89 -10.88
N LYS A 193 -10.74 9.34 -10.91
CA LYS A 193 -11.14 10.75 -10.98
C LYS A 193 -11.82 11.18 -9.68
N SER A 194 -11.65 12.44 -9.30
CA SER A 194 -12.32 13.02 -8.14
C SER A 194 -12.47 14.53 -8.35
N GLU A 195 -13.45 15.13 -7.73
CA GLU A 195 -13.54 16.61 -7.64
C GLU A 195 -12.50 17.20 -6.68
N HIS A 196 -11.91 16.34 -5.83
CA HIS A 196 -10.87 16.71 -4.89
C HIS A 196 -9.48 16.31 -5.41
N TRP A 197 -8.44 16.93 -4.85
CA TRP A 197 -7.06 16.57 -5.17
C TRP A 197 -6.68 15.12 -4.79
N LYS A 198 -7.39 14.51 -3.84
CA LYS A 198 -7.29 13.08 -3.53
C LYS A 198 -8.23 12.29 -4.44
N THR A 199 -7.69 11.36 -5.18
CA THR A 199 -8.42 10.55 -6.17
C THR A 199 -8.77 9.14 -5.68
N ASN A 200 -8.58 8.87 -4.39
CA ASN A 200 -8.86 7.57 -3.80
C ASN A 200 -10.34 7.20 -3.90
N MET A 201 -10.64 5.99 -4.39
CA MET A 201 -12.02 5.47 -4.51
C MET A 201 -12.78 5.49 -3.19
N ALA A 202 -12.09 5.19 -2.07
CA ALA A 202 -12.68 5.23 -0.72
C ALA A 202 -13.10 6.64 -0.26
N LEU A 203 -12.71 7.69 -0.99
CA LEU A 203 -13.04 9.09 -0.73
C LEU A 203 -14.01 9.66 -1.77
N GLY A 204 -14.75 8.81 -2.48
CA GLY A 204 -15.74 9.23 -3.49
C GLY A 204 -15.18 9.39 -4.90
N GLY A 205 -13.97 8.88 -5.17
CA GLY A 205 -13.43 8.84 -6.53
C GLY A 205 -14.23 7.90 -7.43
N THR A 206 -14.23 8.19 -8.74
CA THR A 206 -14.84 7.36 -9.79
C THR A 206 -13.76 6.69 -10.63
N ALA A 207 -14.07 5.52 -11.19
CA ALA A 207 -13.17 4.77 -12.05
C ALA A 207 -13.66 4.81 -13.50
N GLU A 208 -12.74 5.05 -14.43
CA GLU A 208 -12.98 4.93 -15.87
C GLU A 208 -11.88 4.04 -16.48
N PRO A 209 -12.17 3.27 -17.53
CA PRO A 209 -11.17 2.49 -18.22
C PRO A 209 -10.01 3.39 -18.71
N CYS A 210 -8.77 2.94 -18.52
CA CYS A 210 -7.57 3.57 -19.06
C CYS A 210 -6.96 2.63 -20.09
N LYS A 211 -6.76 3.10 -21.30
CA LYS A 211 -6.02 2.33 -22.32
C LYS A 211 -4.55 2.31 -21.92
N VAL A 212 -4.00 1.12 -21.81
CA VAL A 212 -2.56 0.92 -21.59
C VAL A 212 -1.82 1.40 -22.84
N THR A 213 -0.80 2.22 -22.66
CA THR A 213 0.08 2.73 -23.71
C THR A 213 1.44 2.04 -23.62
N GLN A 214 2.23 2.08 -24.68
CA GLN A 214 3.58 1.55 -24.67
C GLN A 214 4.45 2.21 -23.58
N GLU A 215 4.34 3.52 -23.38
CA GLU A 215 5.03 4.25 -22.31
C GLU A 215 4.68 3.75 -20.89
N MET A 216 3.50 3.20 -20.71
CA MET A 216 3.09 2.63 -19.41
C MET A 216 3.62 1.20 -19.20
N GLU A 217 4.01 0.52 -20.29
CA GLU A 217 4.56 -0.84 -20.25
C GLU A 217 6.09 -0.83 -20.06
N GLU A 218 6.76 0.25 -20.45
CA GLU A 218 8.19 0.50 -20.26
C GLU A 218 8.53 0.92 -18.81
#